data_673de875cbac797aebbed8c5cfa095ca
#
_entry.id   673de875cbac797aebbed8c5cfa095ca
#
_cell.length_a   1.000
_cell.length_b   1.000
_cell.length_c   1.000
_cell.angle_alpha   90.00
_cell.angle_beta   90.00
_cell.angle_gamma   90.00
#
_symmetry.space_group_name_H-M   'P 1'
#
loop_
_entity.id
_entity.type
_entity.pdbx_description
1 polymer ?
#
loop_
_entity_poly.entity_id
_entity_poly.type
_entity_poly.pdbx_seq_one_letter_code
_entity_poly.pdbx_strand_id
1 'polypeptide(L)'
;NMDKKKRWTLGILLVILGLLGAGAGIFGGRSREEEKLSLIYIPKIIDETNDFWTALLEGARTAAEEYGVHLEVKAPDSEEDYEGQNALIQEILEREEKPDALIISPVSYTQSTHFLERIKEQGIALVLIDSEVDKDIGDLMVSTDNLEAGKKLGEYVKKILPEGKKVAVVGHVEGASTAMEREKGFREGMGERQEDYV
;
A
#
# COMPACT_ATOMS: atom_id res chain seq x y z
N ASN A 1 19.41 14.57 18.38
CA ASN A 1 19.20 13.34 17.62
C ASN A 1 17.86 12.75 18.03
N MET A 2 16.83 13.12 17.27
CA MET A 2 15.48 12.56 17.45
C MET A 2 15.43 11.16 16.84
N ASP A 3 14.95 10.19 17.61
CA ASP A 3 14.83 8.78 17.23
C ASP A 3 14.01 8.63 15.93
N LYS A 4 14.44 7.72 15.03
CA LYS A 4 13.77 7.45 13.74
C LYS A 4 12.27 7.21 13.89
N LYS A 5 11.82 6.53 14.96
CA LYS A 5 10.39 6.34 15.29
C LYS A 5 9.64 7.66 15.46
N LYS A 6 10.22 8.66 16.12
CA LYS A 6 9.60 9.98 16.32
C LYS A 6 9.48 10.79 15.01
N ARG A 7 10.40 10.60 14.07
CA ARG A 7 10.33 11.27 12.75
C ARG A 7 9.19 10.73 11.88
N TRP A 8 8.90 9.43 11.98
CA TRP A 8 7.80 8.80 11.26
C TRP A 8 6.43 9.23 11.80
N THR A 9 6.26 9.24 13.12
CA THR A 9 5.03 9.75 13.76
C THR A 9 4.79 11.23 13.45
N LEU A 10 5.85 12.04 13.38
CA LEU A 10 5.75 13.45 13.05
C LEU A 10 5.38 13.68 11.56
N GLY A 11 5.87 12.84 10.66
CA GLY A 11 5.54 12.90 9.23
C GLY A 11 4.07 12.60 8.96
N ILE A 12 3.53 11.57 9.59
CA ILE A 12 2.10 11.21 9.50
C ILE A 12 1.22 12.31 10.12
N LEU A 13 1.64 12.88 11.24
CA LEU A 13 0.91 13.98 11.90
C LEU A 13 0.87 15.25 11.05
N LEU A 14 1.96 15.56 10.32
CA LEU A 14 2.04 16.76 9.46
C LEU A 14 1.21 16.64 8.19
N VAL A 15 1.05 15.45 7.63
CA VAL A 15 0.18 15.21 6.46
C VAL A 15 -1.29 15.36 6.86
N ILE A 16 -1.69 14.85 8.03
CA ILE A 16 -3.05 14.99 8.57
C ILE A 16 -3.34 16.45 8.95
N LEU A 17 -2.38 17.17 9.56
CA LEU A 17 -2.51 18.59 9.88
C LEU A 17 -2.49 19.50 8.63
N GLY A 18 -1.80 19.11 7.57
CA GLY A 18 -1.80 19.85 6.29
C GLY A 18 -3.14 19.82 5.59
N LEU A 19 -3.90 18.73 5.71
CA LEU A 19 -5.27 18.59 5.19
C LEU A 19 -6.29 19.37 6.01
N LEU A 20 -6.03 19.63 7.30
CA LEU A 20 -6.89 20.41 8.19
C LEU A 20 -6.67 21.94 8.08
N GLY A 21 -5.54 22.37 7.50
CA GLY A 21 -5.15 23.80 7.43
C GLY A 21 -5.74 24.59 6.27
N ALA A 22 -6.32 23.98 5.26
CA ALA A 22 -6.79 24.67 4.04
C ALA A 22 -8.24 25.22 4.12
N GLY A 23 -8.92 25.05 5.24
CA GLY A 23 -10.34 25.37 5.38
C GLY A 23 -10.73 26.46 6.39
N ALA A 24 -9.78 27.23 6.94
CA ALA A 24 -10.10 28.29 7.92
C ALA A 24 -10.42 29.63 7.23
N GLY A 25 -11.66 29.79 6.82
CA GLY A 25 -12.20 31.08 6.34
C GLY A 25 -13.69 31.22 6.56
N ILE A 26 -14.04 32.04 7.56
CA ILE A 26 -15.29 32.77 7.76
C ILE A 26 -16.40 32.11 8.60
N PHE A 27 -16.52 32.65 9.78
CA PHE A 27 -17.53 32.69 10.83
C PHE A 27 -19.00 32.42 10.45
N GLY A 28 -19.60 31.50 11.18
CA GLY A 28 -21.03 31.37 11.41
C GLY A 28 -21.21 30.32 12.50
N GLY A 29 -21.48 30.76 13.73
CA GLY A 29 -21.68 29.88 14.87
C GLY A 29 -22.88 28.94 14.72
N ARG A 30 -22.60 27.78 14.18
CA ARG A 30 -23.36 26.55 14.31
C ARG A 30 -22.35 25.54 14.82
N SER A 31 -22.62 24.90 15.94
CA SER A 31 -21.89 23.71 16.35
C SER A 31 -21.93 22.72 15.17
N ARG A 32 -20.92 22.76 14.30
CA ARG A 32 -20.67 21.72 13.30
C ARG A 32 -20.27 20.52 14.14
N GLU A 33 -21.10 19.51 14.20
CA GLU A 33 -20.57 18.17 14.45
C GLU A 33 -19.42 18.06 13.46
N GLU A 34 -18.21 17.87 13.95
CA GLU A 34 -17.04 17.68 13.09
C GLU A 34 -17.36 16.47 12.22
N GLU A 35 -17.59 16.71 10.94
CA GLU A 35 -17.88 15.68 9.96
C GLU A 35 -16.66 14.77 9.94
N LYS A 36 -16.83 13.53 10.46
CA LYS A 36 -15.74 12.58 10.56
C LYS A 36 -15.26 12.24 9.16
N LEU A 37 -13.95 12.27 8.94
CA LEU A 37 -13.37 11.82 7.69
C LEU A 37 -13.82 10.38 7.38
N SER A 38 -14.19 10.15 6.15
CA SER A 38 -14.62 8.86 5.64
C SER A 38 -13.51 8.25 4.79
N LEU A 39 -12.95 7.14 5.24
CA LEU A 39 -11.86 6.44 4.58
C LEU A 39 -12.33 5.06 4.15
N ILE A 40 -11.85 4.60 2.99
CA ILE A 40 -12.04 3.22 2.56
C ILE A 40 -10.66 2.57 2.45
N TYR A 41 -10.52 1.37 3.02
CA TYR A 41 -9.33 0.54 2.86
C TYR A 41 -9.65 -0.73 2.07
N ILE A 42 -8.89 -0.95 0.98
CA ILE A 42 -8.97 -2.16 0.16
C ILE A 42 -7.62 -2.90 0.25
N PRO A 43 -7.45 -3.88 1.17
CA PRO A 43 -6.32 -4.81 1.14
C PRO A 43 -6.40 -5.75 -0.07
N LYS A 44 -5.38 -6.58 -0.28
CA LYS A 44 -5.43 -7.64 -1.31
C LYS A 44 -6.36 -8.79 -0.94
N ILE A 45 -6.56 -9.01 0.35
CA ILE A 45 -7.46 -10.04 0.89
C ILE A 45 -7.77 -9.72 2.35
N ILE A 46 -8.89 -10.22 2.85
CA ILE A 46 -9.16 -10.36 4.28
C ILE A 46 -9.04 -11.84 4.61
N ASP A 47 -7.94 -12.23 5.24
CA ASP A 47 -7.62 -13.61 5.61
C ASP A 47 -7.09 -13.65 7.04
N GLU A 48 -7.91 -14.16 7.95
CA GLU A 48 -7.56 -14.27 9.39
C GLU A 48 -6.43 -15.28 9.66
N THR A 49 -6.10 -16.12 8.69
CA THR A 49 -4.99 -17.08 8.79
C THR A 49 -3.65 -16.50 8.33
N ASN A 50 -3.67 -15.32 7.71
CA ASN A 50 -2.49 -14.61 7.23
C ASN A 50 -2.14 -13.48 8.20
N ASP A 51 -1.11 -13.70 9.01
CA ASP A 51 -0.66 -12.75 10.04
C ASP A 51 -0.31 -11.37 9.49
N PHE A 52 0.18 -11.28 8.25
CA PHE A 52 0.52 -10.00 7.63
C PHE A 52 -0.72 -9.14 7.40
N TRP A 53 -1.74 -9.69 6.73
CA TRP A 53 -2.98 -8.96 6.43
C TRP A 53 -3.78 -8.67 7.70
N THR A 54 -3.79 -9.61 8.64
CA THR A 54 -4.43 -9.41 9.95
C THR A 54 -3.79 -8.26 10.71
N ALA A 55 -2.47 -8.22 10.83
CA ALA A 55 -1.77 -7.15 11.55
C ALA A 55 -1.95 -5.79 10.87
N LEU A 56 -1.95 -5.74 9.53
CA LEU A 56 -2.14 -4.51 8.78
C LEU A 56 -3.57 -3.97 8.98
N LEU A 57 -4.57 -4.83 8.94
CA LEU A 57 -5.98 -4.47 9.17
C LEU A 57 -6.23 -4.01 10.60
N GLU A 58 -5.66 -4.68 11.60
CA GLU A 58 -5.74 -4.26 13.01
C GLU A 58 -5.09 -2.89 13.22
N GLY A 59 -3.93 -2.65 12.61
CA GLY A 59 -3.27 -1.35 12.64
C GLY A 59 -4.12 -0.24 12.03
N ALA A 60 -4.77 -0.52 10.89
CA ALA A 60 -5.67 0.43 10.23
C ALA A 60 -6.90 0.76 11.09
N ARG A 61 -7.53 -0.26 11.71
CA ARG A 61 -8.67 -0.06 12.62
C ARG A 61 -8.28 0.72 13.88
N THR A 62 -7.15 0.36 14.48
CA THR A 62 -6.64 1.08 15.66
C THR A 62 -6.39 2.56 15.34
N ALA A 63 -5.76 2.86 14.22
CA ALA A 63 -5.55 4.23 13.80
C ALA A 63 -6.88 4.97 13.54
N ALA A 64 -7.87 4.31 12.92
CA ALA A 64 -9.17 4.90 12.69
C ALA A 64 -9.90 5.26 14.00
N GLU A 65 -9.81 4.39 15.01
CA GLU A 65 -10.35 4.66 16.37
C GLU A 65 -9.63 5.82 17.04
N GLU A 66 -8.29 5.81 17.02
CA GLU A 66 -7.47 6.84 17.67
C GLU A 66 -7.70 8.25 17.06
N TYR A 67 -7.90 8.32 15.76
CA TYR A 67 -8.13 9.58 15.05
C TYR A 67 -9.61 9.91 14.87
N GLY A 68 -10.52 9.06 15.33
CA GLY A 68 -11.97 9.28 15.27
C GLY A 68 -12.51 9.36 13.84
N VAL A 69 -11.89 8.68 12.87
CA VAL A 69 -12.31 8.62 11.47
C VAL A 69 -13.21 7.41 11.23
N HIS A 70 -14.06 7.49 10.21
CA HIS A 70 -14.82 6.34 9.75
C HIS A 70 -13.98 5.54 8.75
N LEU A 71 -13.76 4.26 9.03
CA LEU A 71 -13.02 3.35 8.15
C LEU A 71 -13.93 2.22 7.66
N GLU A 72 -14.23 2.21 6.38
CA GLU A 72 -14.84 1.08 5.67
C GLU A 72 -13.74 0.18 5.11
N VAL A 73 -13.89 -1.15 5.25
CA VAL A 73 -12.94 -2.12 4.71
C VAL A 73 -13.65 -3.04 3.74
N LYS A 74 -13.11 -3.18 2.54
CA LYS A 74 -13.56 -4.11 1.50
C LYS A 74 -12.35 -4.84 0.94
N ALA A 75 -12.51 -6.08 0.48
CA ALA A 75 -11.44 -6.83 -0.14
C ALA A 75 -11.96 -7.67 -1.30
N PRO A 76 -11.12 -7.98 -2.29
CA PRO A 76 -11.40 -9.00 -3.28
C PRO A 76 -11.32 -10.40 -2.65
N ASP A 77 -11.69 -11.42 -3.40
CA ASP A 77 -11.79 -12.81 -2.93
C ASP A 77 -10.41 -13.47 -2.73
N SER A 78 -9.36 -12.98 -3.41
CA SER A 78 -7.99 -13.49 -3.29
C SER A 78 -6.93 -12.44 -3.62
N GLU A 79 -5.67 -12.72 -3.26
CA GLU A 79 -4.53 -11.86 -3.60
C GLU A 79 -4.21 -11.81 -5.11
N GLU A 80 -4.89 -12.61 -5.92
CA GLU A 80 -4.78 -12.65 -7.39
C GLU A 80 -5.99 -12.02 -8.09
N ASP A 81 -7.05 -11.73 -7.36
CA ASP A 81 -8.33 -11.24 -7.89
C ASP A 81 -8.28 -9.72 -8.15
N TYR A 82 -7.54 -9.31 -9.18
CA TYR A 82 -7.49 -7.91 -9.60
C TYR A 82 -8.82 -7.43 -10.21
N GLU A 83 -9.61 -8.30 -10.81
CA GLU A 83 -10.92 -7.94 -11.39
C GLU A 83 -11.91 -7.59 -10.28
N GLY A 84 -11.96 -8.41 -9.23
CA GLY A 84 -12.77 -8.12 -8.04
C GLY A 84 -12.31 -6.84 -7.34
N GLN A 85 -10.99 -6.62 -7.20
CA GLN A 85 -10.49 -5.37 -6.64
C GLN A 85 -10.87 -4.16 -7.50
N ASN A 86 -10.76 -4.24 -8.83
CA ASN A 86 -11.15 -3.16 -9.73
C ASN A 86 -12.66 -2.89 -9.69
N ALA A 87 -13.49 -3.93 -9.51
CA ALA A 87 -14.92 -3.76 -9.31
C ALA A 87 -15.24 -2.98 -8.02
N LEU A 88 -14.51 -3.22 -6.93
CA LEU A 88 -14.63 -2.44 -5.69
C LEU A 88 -14.24 -0.97 -5.89
N ILE A 89 -13.18 -0.69 -6.66
CA ILE A 89 -12.79 0.68 -6.99
C ILE A 89 -13.87 1.35 -7.84
N GLN A 90 -14.43 0.64 -8.81
CA GLN A 90 -15.52 1.14 -9.65
C GLN A 90 -16.77 1.47 -8.81
N GLU A 91 -17.12 0.65 -7.83
CA GLU A 91 -18.20 0.93 -6.89
C GLU A 91 -17.97 2.27 -6.14
N ILE A 92 -16.74 2.54 -5.69
CA ILE A 92 -16.39 3.81 -5.04
C ILE A 92 -16.57 4.98 -6.01
N LEU A 93 -16.14 4.81 -7.26
CA LEU A 93 -16.28 5.83 -8.31
C LEU A 93 -17.74 6.16 -8.66
N GLU A 94 -18.67 5.23 -8.40
CA GLU A 94 -20.10 5.38 -8.68
C GLU A 94 -20.92 5.90 -7.49
N ARG A 95 -20.36 5.96 -6.29
CA ARG A 95 -21.06 6.47 -5.10
C ARG A 95 -21.45 7.95 -5.28
N GLU A 96 -22.59 8.33 -4.76
CA GLU A 96 -22.99 9.76 -4.66
C GLU A 96 -22.11 10.48 -3.65
N GLU A 97 -21.92 9.88 -2.47
CA GLU A 97 -21.01 10.37 -1.43
C GLU A 97 -19.66 9.71 -1.56
N LYS A 98 -18.65 10.51 -1.87
CA LYS A 98 -17.28 10.04 -2.05
C LYS A 98 -16.57 9.98 -0.70
N PRO A 99 -15.67 8.98 -0.50
CA PRO A 99 -14.79 9.01 0.66
C PRO A 99 -13.76 10.15 0.50
N ASP A 100 -13.23 10.61 1.64
CA ASP A 100 -12.13 11.58 1.65
C ASP A 100 -10.83 10.95 1.13
N ALA A 101 -10.62 9.65 1.40
CA ALA A 101 -9.48 8.93 0.88
C ALA A 101 -9.77 7.46 0.61
N LEU A 102 -9.08 6.93 -0.40
CA LEU A 102 -8.91 5.51 -0.66
C LEU A 102 -7.51 5.08 -0.23
N ILE A 103 -7.45 4.11 0.66
CA ILE A 103 -6.24 3.39 1.05
C ILE A 103 -6.31 2.04 0.36
N ILE A 104 -5.29 1.65 -0.39
CA ILE A 104 -5.35 0.41 -1.17
C ILE A 104 -3.99 -0.29 -1.24
N SER A 105 -4.03 -1.63 -1.22
CA SER A 105 -2.91 -2.49 -1.58
C SER A 105 -3.18 -3.10 -2.96
N PRO A 106 -2.69 -2.50 -4.07
CA PRO A 106 -3.01 -2.99 -5.41
C PRO A 106 -2.61 -4.46 -5.61
N VAL A 107 -3.56 -5.27 -6.12
CA VAL A 107 -3.31 -6.68 -6.46
C VAL A 107 -2.40 -6.78 -7.69
N SER A 108 -2.63 -5.95 -8.70
CA SER A 108 -1.87 -5.95 -9.95
C SER A 108 -1.14 -4.63 -10.17
N TYR A 109 0.12 -4.72 -10.62
CA TYR A 109 0.96 -3.58 -10.95
C TYR A 109 0.41 -2.72 -12.09
N THR A 110 -0.27 -3.34 -13.07
CA THR A 110 -0.73 -2.65 -14.29
C THR A 110 -2.25 -2.55 -14.42
N GLN A 111 -3.00 -3.55 -13.93
CA GLN A 111 -4.43 -3.65 -14.23
C GLN A 111 -5.30 -2.66 -13.44
N SER A 112 -4.81 -2.17 -12.31
CA SER A 112 -5.56 -1.26 -11.42
C SER A 112 -5.26 0.22 -11.69
N THR A 113 -4.18 0.54 -12.41
CA THR A 113 -3.70 1.91 -12.62
C THR A 113 -4.78 2.85 -13.15
N HIS A 114 -5.48 2.46 -14.21
CA HIS A 114 -6.53 3.30 -14.82
C HIS A 114 -7.68 3.63 -13.85
N PHE A 115 -8.08 2.67 -13.03
CA PHE A 115 -9.13 2.88 -12.03
C PHE A 115 -8.67 3.85 -10.93
N LEU A 116 -7.41 3.73 -10.50
CA LEU A 116 -6.83 4.61 -9.49
C LEU A 116 -6.58 6.03 -10.01
N GLU A 117 -6.25 6.20 -11.29
CA GLU A 117 -6.22 7.52 -11.93
C GLU A 117 -7.58 8.21 -11.82
N ARG A 118 -8.69 7.50 -12.08
CA ARG A 118 -10.05 8.02 -11.94
C ARG A 118 -10.41 8.39 -10.49
N ILE A 119 -9.90 7.67 -9.50
CA ILE A 119 -10.03 8.04 -8.09
C ILE A 119 -9.41 9.42 -7.85
N LYS A 120 -8.21 9.64 -8.36
CA LYS A 120 -7.52 10.94 -8.26
C LYS A 120 -8.28 12.05 -9.00
N GLU A 121 -8.79 11.79 -10.20
CA GLU A 121 -9.58 12.73 -11.00
C GLU A 121 -10.85 13.20 -10.27
N GLN A 122 -11.43 12.35 -9.41
CA GLN A 122 -12.58 12.71 -8.57
C GLN A 122 -12.19 13.44 -7.27
N GLY A 123 -10.91 13.73 -7.06
CA GLY A 123 -10.43 14.47 -5.89
C GLY A 123 -10.34 13.64 -4.61
N ILE A 124 -10.45 12.31 -4.70
CA ILE A 124 -10.27 11.39 -3.59
C ILE A 124 -8.77 11.22 -3.33
N ALA A 125 -8.32 11.43 -2.10
CA ALA A 125 -6.92 11.19 -1.76
C ALA A 125 -6.57 9.69 -1.89
N LEU A 126 -5.40 9.39 -2.44
CA LEU A 126 -4.97 8.01 -2.73
C LEU A 126 -3.73 7.64 -1.92
N VAL A 127 -3.87 6.66 -1.05
CA VAL A 127 -2.77 6.09 -0.26
C VAL A 127 -2.51 4.66 -0.71
N LEU A 128 -1.29 4.38 -1.17
CA LEU A 128 -0.86 3.04 -1.52
C LEU A 128 -0.16 2.40 -0.32
N ILE A 129 -0.52 1.16 0.00
CA ILE A 129 0.12 0.38 1.07
C ILE A 129 0.60 -0.96 0.52
N ASP A 130 1.80 -1.38 0.95
CA ASP A 130 2.45 -2.63 0.56
C ASP A 130 2.90 -2.67 -0.90
N SER A 131 1.98 -2.45 -1.82
CA SER A 131 2.19 -2.58 -3.27
C SER A 131 1.91 -1.27 -3.99
N GLU A 132 2.52 -1.08 -5.15
CA GLU A 132 2.34 0.06 -6.04
C GLU A 132 1.78 -0.36 -7.41
N VAL A 133 1.49 0.62 -8.25
CA VAL A 133 1.13 0.46 -9.65
C VAL A 133 2.22 1.07 -10.55
N ASP A 134 2.12 0.84 -11.85
CA ASP A 134 3.12 1.23 -12.87
C ASP A 134 3.22 2.75 -13.12
N LYS A 135 2.51 3.55 -12.33
CA LYS A 135 2.57 5.02 -12.36
C LYS A 135 2.67 5.57 -10.94
N ASP A 136 3.41 6.65 -10.80
CA ASP A 136 3.50 7.42 -9.55
C ASP A 136 2.26 8.31 -9.39
N ILE A 137 1.18 7.73 -8.89
CA ILE A 137 -0.14 8.38 -8.72
C ILE A 137 -0.60 8.50 -7.28
N GLY A 138 0.02 7.79 -6.35
CA GLY A 138 -0.31 7.86 -4.93
C GLY A 138 0.08 9.20 -4.31
N ASP A 139 -0.79 9.76 -3.45
CA ASP A 139 -0.42 10.91 -2.63
C ASP A 139 0.59 10.50 -1.55
N LEU A 140 0.54 9.24 -1.15
CA LEU A 140 1.46 8.62 -0.21
C LEU A 140 1.62 7.14 -0.56
N MET A 141 2.86 6.64 -0.40
CA MET A 141 3.20 5.22 -0.47
C MET A 141 3.84 4.78 0.84
N VAL A 142 3.34 3.67 1.40
CA VAL A 142 3.88 3.05 2.61
C VAL A 142 4.17 1.58 2.32
N SER A 143 5.43 1.23 2.15
CA SER A 143 5.83 -0.16 1.89
C SER A 143 7.22 -0.48 2.43
N THR A 144 7.57 -1.76 2.33
CA THR A 144 8.95 -2.25 2.46
C THR A 144 9.73 -1.84 1.20
N ASP A 145 11.01 -1.52 1.35
CA ASP A 145 11.92 -1.46 0.21
C ASP A 145 12.20 -2.90 -0.28
N ASN A 146 11.31 -3.36 -1.17
CA ASN A 146 11.32 -4.73 -1.67
C ASN A 146 12.52 -5.03 -2.57
N LEU A 147 12.99 -4.03 -3.31
CA LEU A 147 14.19 -4.15 -4.14
C LEU A 147 15.42 -4.39 -3.27
N GLU A 148 15.62 -3.56 -2.26
CA GLU A 148 16.73 -3.69 -1.32
C GLU A 148 16.66 -4.96 -0.48
N ALA A 149 15.45 -5.37 -0.08
CA ALA A 149 15.24 -6.64 0.63
C ALA A 149 15.65 -7.85 -0.23
N GLY A 150 15.21 -7.86 -1.49
CA GLY A 150 15.60 -8.87 -2.47
C GLY A 150 17.11 -8.90 -2.70
N LYS A 151 17.73 -7.73 -2.87
CA LYS A 151 19.16 -7.59 -3.08
C LYS A 151 19.99 -8.15 -1.91
N LYS A 152 19.63 -7.80 -0.68
CA LYS A 152 20.27 -8.34 0.52
C LYS A 152 20.18 -9.86 0.59
N LEU A 153 19.02 -10.43 0.22
CA LEU A 153 18.85 -11.87 0.16
C LEU A 153 19.77 -12.50 -0.90
N GLY A 154 19.83 -11.90 -2.10
CA GLY A 154 20.70 -12.36 -3.19
C GLY A 154 22.18 -12.32 -2.79
N GLU A 155 22.64 -11.24 -2.19
CA GLU A 155 24.01 -11.11 -1.67
C GLU A 155 24.32 -12.14 -0.59
N TYR A 156 23.37 -12.43 0.30
CA TYR A 156 23.53 -13.45 1.32
C TYR A 156 23.61 -14.84 0.72
N VAL A 157 22.70 -15.20 -0.19
CA VAL A 157 22.69 -16.49 -0.89
C VAL A 157 23.97 -16.66 -1.69
N LYS A 158 24.41 -15.67 -2.45
CA LYS A 158 25.67 -15.67 -3.17
C LYS A 158 26.86 -16.00 -2.27
N LYS A 159 26.87 -15.49 -1.05
CA LYS A 159 27.94 -15.70 -0.08
C LYS A 159 27.99 -17.13 0.46
N ILE A 160 26.82 -17.76 0.66
CA ILE A 160 26.72 -19.08 1.27
C ILE A 160 26.58 -20.22 0.26
N LEU A 161 26.17 -19.92 -0.99
CA LEU A 161 25.96 -20.92 -2.04
C LEU A 161 27.32 -21.46 -2.54
N PRO A 162 27.59 -22.78 -2.42
CA PRO A 162 28.81 -23.36 -2.95
C PRO A 162 28.94 -23.16 -4.46
N GLU A 163 30.16 -23.13 -4.94
CA GLU A 163 30.45 -23.02 -6.37
C GLU A 163 29.84 -24.19 -7.16
N GLY A 164 29.24 -23.88 -8.32
CA GLY A 164 28.60 -24.90 -9.20
C GLY A 164 27.24 -25.41 -8.66
N LYS A 165 26.70 -24.83 -7.59
CA LYS A 165 25.34 -25.15 -7.10
C LYS A 165 24.34 -24.14 -7.61
N LYS A 166 23.10 -24.60 -7.84
CA LYS A 166 21.98 -23.79 -8.25
C LYS A 166 21.07 -23.46 -7.07
N VAL A 167 20.37 -22.33 -7.15
CA VAL A 167 19.32 -21.93 -6.22
C VAL A 167 18.00 -21.81 -6.97
N ALA A 168 16.94 -22.39 -6.40
CA ALA A 168 15.57 -22.15 -6.86
C ALA A 168 14.94 -21.06 -6.01
N VAL A 169 14.25 -20.14 -6.65
CA VAL A 169 13.48 -19.09 -5.98
C VAL A 169 12.00 -19.30 -6.25
N VAL A 170 11.22 -19.42 -5.18
CA VAL A 170 9.77 -19.45 -5.27
C VAL A 170 9.28 -18.03 -5.09
N GLY A 171 8.69 -17.47 -6.14
CA GLY A 171 8.10 -16.13 -6.13
C GLY A 171 6.74 -16.10 -5.44
N HIS A 172 6.22 -14.91 -5.23
CA HIS A 172 4.85 -14.64 -4.81
C HIS A 172 3.93 -14.48 -6.03
N VAL A 173 2.79 -13.80 -5.87
CA VAL A 173 1.81 -13.57 -6.95
C VAL A 173 2.46 -12.86 -8.15
N GLU A 174 2.31 -13.45 -9.33
CA GLU A 174 2.81 -12.88 -10.57
C GLU A 174 2.10 -11.55 -10.88
N GLY A 175 2.86 -10.54 -11.31
CA GLY A 175 2.32 -9.22 -11.63
C GLY A 175 2.10 -8.30 -10.42
N ALA A 176 2.39 -8.73 -9.19
CA ALA A 176 2.43 -7.84 -8.04
C ALA A 176 3.79 -7.12 -7.94
N SER A 177 3.79 -5.81 -7.69
CA SER A 177 5.01 -4.99 -7.59
C SER A 177 6.00 -5.56 -6.57
N THR A 178 5.53 -5.98 -5.41
CA THR A 178 6.35 -6.56 -4.33
C THR A 178 7.10 -7.81 -4.76
N ALA A 179 6.46 -8.70 -5.56
CA ALA A 179 7.11 -9.90 -6.10
C ALA A 179 8.17 -9.54 -7.14
N MET A 180 7.83 -8.65 -8.07
CA MET A 180 8.73 -8.19 -9.14
C MET A 180 9.98 -7.51 -8.58
N GLU A 181 9.82 -6.63 -7.61
CA GLU A 181 10.93 -5.91 -6.98
C GLU A 181 11.86 -6.83 -6.19
N ARG A 182 11.30 -7.76 -5.40
CA ARG A 182 12.09 -8.74 -4.64
C ARG A 182 12.88 -9.65 -5.57
N GLU A 183 12.27 -10.13 -6.65
CA GLU A 183 12.95 -10.94 -7.64
C GLU A 183 14.06 -10.15 -8.33
N LYS A 184 13.77 -8.92 -8.79
CA LYS A 184 14.76 -8.04 -9.40
C LYS A 184 15.94 -7.80 -8.47
N GLY A 185 15.64 -7.41 -7.22
CA GLY A 185 16.68 -7.20 -6.21
C GLY A 185 17.51 -8.45 -5.95
N PHE A 186 16.86 -9.61 -5.85
CA PHE A 186 17.58 -10.87 -5.67
C PHE A 186 18.56 -11.14 -6.82
N ARG A 187 18.14 -10.95 -8.08
CA ARG A 187 19.03 -11.09 -9.25
C ARG A 187 20.21 -10.11 -9.20
N GLU A 188 19.96 -8.85 -8.83
CA GLU A 188 21.01 -7.85 -8.65
C GLU A 188 22.00 -8.25 -7.55
N GLY A 189 21.52 -8.79 -6.43
CA GLY A 189 22.35 -9.27 -5.33
C GLY A 189 23.21 -10.48 -5.70
N MET A 190 22.67 -11.40 -6.52
CA MET A 190 23.43 -12.53 -7.10
C MET A 190 24.54 -12.06 -8.05
N GLY A 191 24.32 -10.95 -8.79
CA GLY A 191 25.29 -10.36 -9.68
C GLY A 191 25.76 -11.35 -10.76
N GLU A 192 27.08 -11.59 -10.86
CA GLU A 192 27.65 -12.51 -11.86
C GLU A 192 27.17 -13.96 -11.72
N ARG A 193 26.63 -14.33 -10.55
CA ARG A 193 26.07 -15.67 -10.29
C ARG A 193 24.57 -15.76 -10.57
N GLN A 194 23.99 -14.81 -11.27
CA GLN A 194 22.55 -14.85 -11.63
C GLN A 194 22.19 -16.06 -12.52
N GLU A 195 23.18 -16.67 -13.20
CA GLU A 195 22.98 -17.91 -13.98
C GLU A 195 22.77 -19.15 -13.09
N ASP A 196 23.14 -19.07 -11.80
CA ASP A 196 22.87 -20.11 -10.81
C ASP A 196 21.40 -20.10 -10.32
N TYR A 197 20.62 -19.13 -10.79
CA TYR A 197 19.21 -18.96 -10.48
C TYR A 197 18.31 -19.79 -11.40
N VAL A 198 17.33 -20.48 -10.83
CA VAL A 198 16.31 -21.29 -11.55
C VAL A 198 14.94 -20.95 -11.01
#